data_3170e3d2b5f16b1544ae82786017c7a6
#
_entry.id   3170e3d2b5f16b1544ae82786017c7a6
#
_cell.length_a   1.000
_cell.length_b   1.000
_cell.length_c   1.000
_cell.angle_alpha   90.00
_cell.angle_beta   90.00
_cell.angle_gamma   90.00
#
_symmetry.space_group_name_H-M   'P 1'
#
loop_
_entity.id
_entity.type
_entity.pdbx_description
1 polymer ?
#
loop_
_entity_poly.entity_id
_entity_poly.type
_entity_poly.pdbx_seq_one_letter_code
_entity_poly.pdbx_strand_id
1 'polypeptide(L)'
;MKKGNPIALLPIGVFLVLYLGLGLLFEYGLHIPMGFYNIPIVIAFLVAILVACLQNRAVSFEEKLVIMGQGVGDKNIITMLLIFLTAGAFVGVVGRSSAQSVAYFMLDIIPARFAVAVLFVVACFVSTAMGTSVGTITLIMPIALEVAQASGFDTALCTGSVVGGAMFGDNLSFISDTTIAACNGQGCAMRDKFKGNFWIALPAAIATLALILLLTMGHDTAPIAEHYDLLQIIPYVLVLAGGVAGINVFVVLLTGIVSGAVIMLLTGQVEATGLLASMGNGAAGMFETSMVAILVAAMCALIRVYGGFDALLRFIRTVFRGKKGGQLGMGLLVGAMDIATANNTVAIVMANPIAKEMSEEYGISPSRTACLLDTFSCIFQGIIPYGAQMLVAISAAAEMGFPLSAFSIMRYLFYPYLLLVSSLVAIFLVKGKKD
;
A
#
# COMPACT_ATOMS: atom_id res chain seq x y z
N MET A 1 -12.11 27.86 -10.63
CA MET A 1 -10.88 27.02 -10.81
C MET A 1 -9.71 27.93 -11.16
N LYS A 2 -8.60 27.84 -10.41
CA LYS A 2 -7.36 28.55 -10.76
C LYS A 2 -6.89 28.09 -12.17
N LYS A 3 -6.20 28.97 -12.90
CA LYS A 3 -5.58 28.57 -14.18
C LYS A 3 -4.58 27.45 -13.90
N GLY A 4 -4.84 26.21 -14.31
CA GLY A 4 -3.91 25.10 -14.13
C GLY A 4 -2.62 25.32 -14.91
N ASN A 5 -1.52 24.93 -14.31
CA ASN A 5 -0.19 25.02 -14.88
C ASN A 5 0.41 23.63 -15.07
N PRO A 6 0.42 23.07 -16.29
CA PRO A 6 0.95 21.72 -16.51
C PRO A 6 2.46 21.61 -16.22
N ILE A 7 3.22 22.72 -16.33
CA ILE A 7 4.65 22.72 -16.03
C ILE A 7 4.91 22.41 -14.55
N ALA A 8 3.97 22.75 -13.66
CA ALA A 8 4.09 22.42 -12.25
C ALA A 8 4.09 20.90 -11.95
N LEU A 9 3.73 20.04 -12.92
CA LEU A 9 3.85 18.58 -12.82
C LEU A 9 5.25 18.05 -13.18
N LEU A 10 6.15 18.91 -13.68
CA LEU A 10 7.51 18.52 -14.07
C LEU A 10 8.30 17.79 -12.95
N PRO A 11 8.20 18.16 -11.66
CA PRO A 11 8.88 17.43 -10.59
C PRO A 11 8.51 15.94 -10.54
N ILE A 12 7.23 15.60 -10.76
CA ILE A 12 6.79 14.19 -10.83
C ILE A 12 7.43 13.51 -12.03
N GLY A 13 7.43 14.17 -13.20
CA GLY A 13 8.08 13.64 -14.40
C GLY A 13 9.58 13.39 -14.19
N VAL A 14 10.29 14.32 -13.54
CA VAL A 14 11.72 14.17 -13.20
C VAL A 14 11.93 12.99 -12.25
N PHE A 15 11.13 12.86 -11.20
CA PHE A 15 11.19 11.72 -10.30
C PHE A 15 11.01 10.40 -11.05
N LEU A 16 9.96 10.29 -11.88
CA LEU A 16 9.67 9.06 -12.64
C LEU A 16 10.81 8.70 -13.60
N VAL A 17 11.38 9.68 -14.29
CA VAL A 17 12.52 9.44 -15.20
C VAL A 17 13.75 8.99 -14.43
N LEU A 18 14.07 9.64 -13.31
CA LEU A 18 15.22 9.28 -12.48
C LEU A 18 15.03 7.89 -11.85
N TYR A 19 13.91 7.66 -11.16
CA TYR A 19 13.73 6.42 -10.41
C TYR A 19 13.36 5.24 -11.32
N LEU A 20 12.28 5.37 -12.11
CA LEU A 20 11.86 4.29 -13.00
C LEU A 20 12.71 4.20 -14.26
N GLY A 21 13.04 5.33 -14.89
CA GLY A 21 13.80 5.35 -16.14
C GLY A 21 15.22 4.79 -15.95
N LEU A 22 15.97 5.31 -14.98
CA LEU A 22 17.32 4.78 -14.69
C LEU A 22 17.26 3.38 -14.08
N GLY A 23 16.27 3.07 -13.23
CA GLY A 23 16.09 1.74 -12.67
C GLY A 23 15.90 0.67 -13.75
N LEU A 24 15.01 0.92 -14.70
CA LEU A 24 14.80 0.03 -15.86
C LEU A 24 16.04 -0.06 -16.73
N LEU A 25 16.75 1.05 -16.94
CA LEU A 25 18.00 1.05 -17.70
C LEU A 25 19.08 0.19 -17.02
N PHE A 26 19.25 0.31 -15.71
CA PHE A 26 20.26 -0.47 -14.97
C PHE A 26 19.91 -1.95 -14.93
N GLU A 27 18.67 -2.31 -14.61
CA GLU A 27 18.27 -3.71 -14.43
C GLU A 27 18.11 -4.44 -15.77
N TYR A 28 17.44 -3.84 -16.75
CA TYR A 28 17.13 -4.50 -18.02
C TYR A 28 18.02 -4.05 -19.20
N GLY A 29 18.49 -2.81 -19.20
CA GLY A 29 19.36 -2.31 -20.27
C GLY A 29 20.83 -2.66 -20.08
N LEU A 30 21.33 -2.48 -18.86
CA LEU A 30 22.73 -2.77 -18.50
C LEU A 30 22.90 -4.11 -17.80
N HIS A 31 21.82 -4.85 -17.54
CA HIS A 31 21.79 -6.14 -16.87
C HIS A 31 22.50 -6.16 -15.50
N ILE A 32 22.41 -5.05 -14.75
CA ILE A 32 22.95 -4.95 -13.40
C ILE A 32 21.95 -5.63 -12.45
N PRO A 33 22.31 -6.72 -11.77
CA PRO A 33 21.43 -7.38 -10.82
C PRO A 33 20.97 -6.40 -9.74
N MET A 34 19.66 -6.36 -9.44
CA MET A 34 19.10 -5.44 -8.47
C MET A 34 19.38 -3.95 -8.81
N GLY A 35 19.36 -3.60 -10.10
CA GLY A 35 19.73 -2.28 -10.63
C GLY A 35 18.99 -1.10 -9.98
N PHE A 36 17.74 -1.33 -9.53
CA PHE A 36 16.96 -0.32 -8.81
C PHE A 36 17.55 0.08 -7.45
N TYR A 37 18.27 -0.80 -6.75
CA TYR A 37 18.94 -0.46 -5.50
C TYR A 37 20.08 0.55 -5.66
N ASN A 38 20.59 0.72 -6.88
CA ASN A 38 21.61 1.73 -7.17
C ASN A 38 21.03 3.16 -7.27
N ILE A 39 19.70 3.30 -7.19
CA ILE A 39 19.03 4.59 -7.26
C ILE A 39 18.26 4.78 -5.94
N PRO A 40 18.88 5.39 -4.92
CA PRO A 40 18.18 5.66 -3.67
C PRO A 40 16.96 6.56 -3.95
N ILE A 41 15.77 6.04 -3.65
CA ILE A 41 14.51 6.73 -3.94
C ILE A 41 14.43 8.10 -3.27
N VAL A 42 15.01 8.22 -2.07
CA VAL A 42 15.11 9.49 -1.32
C VAL A 42 15.85 10.55 -2.14
N ILE A 43 16.94 10.17 -2.83
CA ILE A 43 17.72 11.10 -3.68
C ILE A 43 16.90 11.51 -4.90
N ALA A 44 16.18 10.58 -5.53
CA ALA A 44 15.31 10.90 -6.67
C ALA A 44 14.22 11.93 -6.28
N PHE A 45 13.61 11.80 -5.10
CA PHE A 45 12.66 12.78 -4.58
C PHE A 45 13.31 14.13 -4.21
N LEU A 46 14.52 14.13 -3.65
CA LEU A 46 15.24 15.37 -3.36
C LEU A 46 15.51 16.16 -4.64
N VAL A 47 15.93 15.50 -5.73
CA VAL A 47 16.10 16.14 -7.04
C VAL A 47 14.77 16.67 -7.57
N ALA A 48 13.68 15.92 -7.43
CA ALA A 48 12.35 16.37 -7.84
C ALA A 48 11.88 17.61 -7.04
N ILE A 49 12.11 17.64 -5.72
CA ILE A 49 11.82 18.80 -4.87
C ILE A 49 12.67 20.01 -5.29
N LEU A 50 13.95 19.81 -5.60
CA LEU A 50 14.81 20.89 -6.11
C LEU A 50 14.21 21.48 -7.39
N VAL A 51 13.76 20.67 -8.34
CA VAL A 51 13.06 21.12 -9.54
C VAL A 51 11.79 21.89 -9.20
N ALA A 52 10.97 21.39 -8.26
CA ALA A 52 9.78 22.11 -7.79
C ALA A 52 10.12 23.49 -7.19
N CYS A 53 11.22 23.58 -6.44
CA CYS A 53 11.68 24.84 -5.87
C CYS A 53 12.18 25.84 -6.94
N LEU A 54 12.75 25.35 -8.03
CA LEU A 54 13.27 26.20 -9.11
C LEU A 54 12.18 26.75 -10.06
N GLN A 55 11.02 26.10 -10.12
CA GLN A 55 9.96 26.44 -11.07
C GLN A 55 9.29 27.81 -10.84
N ASN A 56 8.97 28.14 -9.60
CA ASN A 56 8.27 29.41 -9.29
C ASN A 56 9.20 30.37 -8.56
N ARG A 57 9.84 31.25 -9.32
CA ARG A 57 10.78 32.26 -8.80
C ARG A 57 10.10 33.44 -8.10
N ALA A 58 8.79 33.60 -8.27
CA ALA A 58 8.03 34.66 -7.60
C ALA A 58 7.77 34.38 -6.11
N VAL A 59 7.85 33.11 -5.70
CA VAL A 59 7.70 32.65 -4.31
C VAL A 59 9.08 32.51 -3.69
N SER A 60 9.31 33.14 -2.55
CA SER A 60 10.59 33.04 -1.81
C SER A 60 10.85 31.60 -1.34
N PHE A 61 12.11 31.28 -1.05
CA PHE A 61 12.44 29.95 -0.54
C PHE A 61 11.82 29.68 0.83
N GLU A 62 11.73 30.71 1.68
CA GLU A 62 11.07 30.61 2.99
C GLU A 62 9.57 30.28 2.86
N GLU A 63 8.87 30.93 1.94
CA GLU A 63 7.47 30.61 1.67
C GLU A 63 7.31 29.18 1.13
N LYS A 64 8.25 28.70 0.29
CA LYS A 64 8.26 27.29 -0.17
C LYS A 64 8.44 26.32 0.97
N LEU A 65 9.31 26.63 1.95
CA LEU A 65 9.47 25.82 3.16
C LEU A 65 8.17 25.75 3.99
N VAL A 66 7.46 26.88 4.11
CA VAL A 66 6.15 26.91 4.80
C VAL A 66 5.14 26.03 4.07
N ILE A 67 5.05 26.13 2.74
CA ILE A 67 4.15 25.31 1.92
C ILE A 67 4.47 23.81 2.10
N MET A 68 5.74 23.44 2.00
CA MET A 68 6.20 22.07 2.20
C MET A 68 5.87 21.58 3.61
N GLY A 69 6.11 22.40 4.65
CA GLY A 69 5.80 22.08 6.04
C GLY A 69 4.31 21.83 6.26
N GLN A 70 3.43 22.59 5.61
CA GLN A 70 1.99 22.36 5.64
C GLN A 70 1.60 21.01 5.00
N GLY A 71 2.27 20.63 3.91
CA GLY A 71 2.05 19.33 3.28
C GLY A 71 2.48 18.16 4.17
N VAL A 72 3.65 18.25 4.78
CA VAL A 72 4.18 17.23 5.70
C VAL A 72 3.36 17.12 6.97
N GLY A 73 2.81 18.25 7.47
CA GLY A 73 1.95 18.30 8.65
C GLY A 73 0.52 17.76 8.42
N ASP A 74 0.20 17.22 7.25
CA ASP A 74 -1.10 16.58 7.00
C ASP A 74 -1.31 15.39 7.93
N LYS A 75 -2.52 15.27 8.48
CA LYS A 75 -2.89 14.21 9.43
C LYS A 75 -2.56 12.81 8.89
N ASN A 76 -2.80 12.56 7.60
CA ASN A 76 -2.58 11.24 7.00
C ASN A 76 -1.09 10.91 6.95
N ILE A 77 -0.23 11.90 6.63
CA ILE A 77 1.23 11.71 6.61
C ILE A 77 1.74 11.43 8.02
N ILE A 78 1.33 12.20 9.02
CA ILE A 78 1.73 11.96 10.41
C ILE A 78 1.26 10.58 10.90
N THR A 79 0.03 10.18 10.56
CA THR A 79 -0.49 8.85 10.90
C THR A 79 0.37 7.74 10.28
N MET A 80 0.73 7.86 8.99
CA MET A 80 1.60 6.90 8.30
C MET A 80 2.97 6.80 8.96
N LEU A 81 3.61 7.91 9.28
CA LEU A 81 4.91 7.92 9.94
C LEU A 81 4.87 7.20 11.30
N LEU A 82 3.84 7.45 12.10
CA LEU A 82 3.66 6.75 13.38
C LEU A 82 3.44 5.24 13.18
N ILE A 83 2.67 4.84 12.17
CA ILE A 83 2.48 3.41 11.84
C ILE A 83 3.83 2.79 11.45
N PHE A 84 4.62 3.41 10.58
CA PHE A 84 5.91 2.89 10.16
C PHE A 84 6.85 2.69 11.35
N LEU A 85 7.01 3.71 12.21
CA LEU A 85 7.89 3.64 13.37
C LEU A 85 7.45 2.59 14.41
N THR A 86 6.15 2.54 14.71
CA THR A 86 5.64 1.52 15.65
C THR A 86 5.69 0.12 15.07
N ALA A 87 5.49 -0.02 13.76
CA ALA A 87 5.62 -1.28 13.05
C ALA A 87 7.06 -1.80 13.06
N GLY A 88 8.01 -0.94 12.74
CA GLY A 88 9.44 -1.27 12.83
C GLY A 88 9.84 -1.68 14.25
N ALA A 89 9.39 -0.93 15.27
CA ALA A 89 9.63 -1.27 16.67
C ALA A 89 9.03 -2.64 17.06
N PHE A 90 7.84 -2.98 16.55
CA PHE A 90 7.23 -4.31 16.74
C PHE A 90 8.13 -5.41 16.15
N VAL A 91 8.53 -5.28 14.89
CA VAL A 91 9.40 -6.26 14.21
C VAL A 91 10.74 -6.38 14.98
N GLY A 92 11.31 -5.26 15.40
CA GLY A 92 12.56 -5.24 16.18
C GLY A 92 12.45 -5.97 17.52
N VAL A 93 11.29 -5.91 18.19
CA VAL A 93 11.06 -6.61 19.47
C VAL A 93 10.84 -8.11 19.28
N VAL A 94 9.88 -8.47 18.43
CA VAL A 94 9.50 -9.88 18.26
C VAL A 94 10.55 -10.69 17.51
N GLY A 95 11.40 -10.00 16.75
CA GLY A 95 12.47 -10.61 16.01
C GLY A 95 12.00 -11.63 14.96
N ARG A 96 12.97 -12.28 14.35
CA ARG A 96 12.72 -13.32 13.33
C ARG A 96 12.17 -14.60 13.97
N SER A 97 12.60 -14.96 15.17
CA SER A 97 12.21 -16.22 15.84
C SER A 97 10.71 -16.34 16.08
N SER A 98 10.04 -15.24 16.43
CA SER A 98 8.59 -15.21 16.62
C SER A 98 7.84 -15.44 15.30
N ALA A 99 8.28 -14.78 14.21
CA ALA A 99 7.69 -14.97 12.89
C ALA A 99 7.91 -16.41 12.36
N GLN A 100 9.10 -16.98 12.60
CA GLN A 100 9.40 -18.40 12.30
C GLN A 100 8.48 -19.35 13.05
N SER A 101 8.29 -19.13 14.37
CA SER A 101 7.41 -19.96 15.17
C SER A 101 5.97 -19.96 14.65
N VAL A 102 5.45 -18.79 14.20
CA VAL A 102 4.13 -18.69 13.57
C VAL A 102 4.10 -19.43 12.23
N ALA A 103 5.13 -19.26 11.40
CA ALA A 103 5.22 -19.91 10.09
C ALA A 103 5.25 -21.44 10.21
N TYR A 104 6.09 -21.97 11.08
CA TYR A 104 6.20 -23.42 11.30
C TYR A 104 4.93 -24.00 11.91
N PHE A 105 4.32 -23.34 12.90
CA PHE A 105 3.02 -23.72 13.44
C PHE A 105 1.93 -23.75 12.35
N MET A 106 1.91 -22.77 11.46
CA MET A 106 0.96 -22.73 10.35
C MET A 106 1.19 -23.90 9.39
N LEU A 107 2.44 -24.22 9.06
CA LEU A 107 2.81 -25.29 8.15
C LEU A 107 2.64 -26.70 8.76
N ASP A 108 2.63 -26.81 10.09
CA ASP A 108 2.30 -28.06 10.80
C ASP A 108 0.80 -28.41 10.66
N ILE A 109 -0.07 -27.40 10.62
CA ILE A 109 -1.52 -27.57 10.52
C ILE A 109 -2.00 -27.60 9.05
N ILE A 110 -1.40 -26.77 8.19
CA ILE A 110 -1.85 -26.54 6.82
C ILE A 110 -0.82 -27.09 5.84
N PRO A 111 -1.18 -27.98 4.91
CA PRO A 111 -0.25 -28.42 3.88
C PRO A 111 0.37 -27.23 3.16
N ALA A 112 1.69 -27.24 2.98
CA ALA A 112 2.46 -26.10 2.47
C ALA A 112 1.90 -25.52 1.16
N ARG A 113 1.39 -26.37 0.25
CA ARG A 113 0.75 -25.96 -1.01
C ARG A 113 -0.42 -24.96 -0.84
N PHE A 114 -1.04 -24.89 0.34
CA PHE A 114 -2.10 -23.92 0.64
C PHE A 114 -1.61 -22.70 1.40
N ALA A 115 -0.37 -22.68 1.90
CA ALA A 115 0.13 -21.64 2.79
C ALA A 115 0.02 -20.24 2.18
N VAL A 116 0.40 -20.08 0.92
CA VAL A 116 0.33 -18.78 0.21
C VAL A 116 -1.12 -18.32 0.04
N ALA A 117 -2.03 -19.25 -0.26
CA ALA A 117 -3.46 -18.97 -0.38
C ALA A 117 -4.05 -18.52 0.98
N VAL A 118 -3.62 -19.15 2.07
CA VAL A 118 -4.02 -18.78 3.43
C VAL A 118 -3.48 -17.39 3.78
N LEU A 119 -2.24 -17.08 3.47
CA LEU A 119 -1.67 -15.71 3.66
C LEU A 119 -2.51 -14.66 2.95
N PHE A 120 -2.91 -14.89 1.70
CA PHE A 120 -3.79 -13.99 0.96
C PHE A 120 -5.13 -13.80 1.66
N VAL A 121 -5.80 -14.89 2.05
CA VAL A 121 -7.11 -14.85 2.71
C VAL A 121 -7.03 -14.16 4.07
N VAL A 122 -6.02 -14.47 4.89
CA VAL A 122 -5.79 -13.81 6.18
C VAL A 122 -5.57 -12.31 5.99
N ALA A 123 -4.75 -11.92 5.00
CA ALA A 123 -4.54 -10.51 4.69
C ALA A 123 -5.83 -9.80 4.27
N CYS A 124 -6.71 -10.47 3.48
CA CYS A 124 -8.03 -9.95 3.13
C CYS A 124 -8.87 -9.64 4.39
N PHE A 125 -8.97 -10.59 5.31
CA PHE A 125 -9.79 -10.43 6.51
C PHE A 125 -9.23 -9.39 7.48
N VAL A 126 -7.94 -9.45 7.76
CA VAL A 126 -7.27 -8.51 8.66
C VAL A 126 -7.39 -7.08 8.13
N SER A 127 -7.12 -6.87 6.85
CA SER A 127 -7.21 -5.55 6.22
C SER A 127 -8.65 -5.01 6.20
N THR A 128 -9.64 -5.85 5.91
CA THR A 128 -11.05 -5.46 5.96
C THR A 128 -11.47 -5.02 7.37
N ALA A 129 -11.00 -5.72 8.39
CA ALA A 129 -11.33 -5.45 9.78
C ALA A 129 -10.58 -4.25 10.36
N MET A 130 -9.30 -4.08 10.03
CA MET A 130 -8.47 -2.95 10.49
C MET A 130 -8.69 -1.66 9.70
N GLY A 131 -9.14 -1.77 8.45
CA GLY A 131 -9.31 -0.62 7.55
C GLY A 131 -8.00 0.01 7.11
N THR A 132 -6.91 -0.78 7.00
CA THR A 132 -5.62 -0.28 6.54
C THR A 132 -4.79 -1.38 5.86
N SER A 133 -4.44 -1.15 4.59
CA SER A 133 -3.55 -2.05 3.86
C SER A 133 -2.12 -2.00 4.39
N VAL A 134 -1.61 -0.82 4.69
CA VAL A 134 -0.25 -0.63 5.24
C VAL A 134 -0.09 -1.37 6.57
N GLY A 135 -1.01 -1.17 7.51
CA GLY A 135 -0.98 -1.87 8.80
C GLY A 135 -1.03 -3.39 8.66
N THR A 136 -1.87 -3.89 7.76
CA THR A 136 -1.99 -5.33 7.47
C THR A 136 -0.70 -5.91 6.89
N ILE A 137 -0.10 -5.24 5.90
CA ILE A 137 1.17 -5.66 5.31
C ILE A 137 2.26 -5.74 6.39
N THR A 138 2.37 -4.70 7.21
CA THR A 138 3.34 -4.66 8.32
C THR A 138 3.22 -5.88 9.24
N LEU A 139 1.99 -6.27 9.59
CA LEU A 139 1.75 -7.36 10.53
C LEU A 139 2.01 -8.74 9.93
N ILE A 140 1.67 -8.94 8.66
CA ILE A 140 1.68 -10.27 8.04
C ILE A 140 3.00 -10.54 7.29
N MET A 141 3.71 -9.49 6.85
CA MET A 141 4.94 -9.67 6.07
C MET A 141 5.99 -10.56 6.75
N PRO A 142 6.35 -10.37 8.04
CA PRO A 142 7.34 -11.25 8.68
C PRO A 142 6.94 -12.73 8.62
N ILE A 143 5.66 -13.05 8.85
CA ILE A 143 5.13 -14.41 8.76
C ILE A 143 5.25 -14.92 7.32
N ALA A 144 4.87 -14.12 6.33
CA ALA A 144 4.88 -14.50 4.92
C ALA A 144 6.31 -14.82 4.41
N LEU A 145 7.30 -14.08 4.87
CA LEU A 145 8.70 -14.29 4.54
C LEU A 145 9.23 -15.61 5.12
N GLU A 146 8.91 -15.91 6.37
CA GLU A 146 9.31 -17.15 7.00
C GLU A 146 8.55 -18.37 6.42
N VAL A 147 7.27 -18.20 6.07
CA VAL A 147 6.50 -19.21 5.32
C VAL A 147 7.15 -19.49 3.97
N ALA A 148 7.56 -18.44 3.24
CA ALA A 148 8.25 -18.60 1.96
C ALA A 148 9.54 -19.40 2.11
N GLN A 149 10.36 -19.05 3.10
CA GLN A 149 11.62 -19.75 3.38
C GLN A 149 11.38 -21.20 3.79
N ALA A 150 10.47 -21.44 4.72
CA ALA A 150 10.18 -22.76 5.26
C ALA A 150 9.55 -23.69 4.20
N SER A 151 8.69 -23.17 3.32
CA SER A 151 7.99 -23.97 2.30
C SER A 151 8.71 -24.01 0.95
N GLY A 152 9.79 -23.23 0.76
CA GLY A 152 10.51 -23.15 -0.51
C GLY A 152 9.78 -22.39 -1.62
N PHE A 153 8.71 -21.65 -1.30
CA PHE A 153 8.04 -20.77 -2.26
C PHE A 153 8.85 -19.51 -2.53
N ASP A 154 8.62 -18.94 -3.71
CA ASP A 154 9.18 -17.62 -4.06
C ASP A 154 8.71 -16.56 -3.04
N THR A 155 9.65 -15.88 -2.42
CA THR A 155 9.40 -14.83 -1.43
C THR A 155 8.57 -13.69 -2.03
N ALA A 156 8.80 -13.37 -3.31
CA ALA A 156 8.03 -12.35 -4.00
C ALA A 156 6.56 -12.79 -4.24
N LEU A 157 6.28 -14.08 -4.44
CA LEU A 157 4.92 -14.62 -4.54
C LEU A 157 4.17 -14.47 -3.21
N CYS A 158 4.81 -14.83 -2.10
CA CYS A 158 4.21 -14.69 -0.76
C CYS A 158 3.95 -13.21 -0.45
N THR A 159 4.92 -12.33 -0.74
CA THR A 159 4.79 -10.87 -0.57
C THR A 159 3.66 -10.29 -1.42
N GLY A 160 3.63 -10.60 -2.73
CA GLY A 160 2.59 -10.14 -3.64
C GLY A 160 1.19 -10.61 -3.24
N SER A 161 1.08 -11.81 -2.67
CA SER A 161 -0.18 -12.34 -2.13
C SER A 161 -0.64 -11.57 -0.90
N VAL A 162 0.25 -11.23 0.03
CA VAL A 162 -0.07 -10.41 1.20
C VAL A 162 -0.48 -9.00 0.79
N VAL A 163 0.28 -8.36 -0.09
CA VAL A 163 -0.06 -7.02 -0.61
C VAL A 163 -1.41 -7.04 -1.31
N GLY A 164 -1.66 -8.03 -2.17
CA GLY A 164 -2.96 -8.19 -2.85
C GLY A 164 -4.13 -8.38 -1.90
N GLY A 165 -3.98 -9.22 -0.87
CA GLY A 165 -4.99 -9.42 0.16
C GLY A 165 -5.25 -8.16 0.99
N ALA A 166 -4.19 -7.44 1.35
CA ALA A 166 -4.30 -6.17 2.06
C ALA A 166 -5.05 -5.11 1.23
N MET A 167 -4.79 -5.03 -0.07
CA MET A 167 -5.52 -4.12 -0.98
C MET A 167 -6.99 -4.51 -1.15
N PHE A 168 -7.32 -5.82 -1.17
CA PHE A 168 -8.71 -6.28 -1.15
C PHE A 168 -9.45 -5.78 0.09
N GLY A 169 -8.84 -5.97 1.26
CA GLY A 169 -9.46 -5.59 2.53
C GLY A 169 -9.65 -4.08 2.66
N ASP A 170 -8.67 -3.29 2.26
CA ASP A 170 -8.74 -1.83 2.25
C ASP A 170 -9.90 -1.33 1.38
N ASN A 171 -10.04 -1.87 0.16
CA ASN A 171 -11.12 -1.55 -0.77
C ASN A 171 -12.52 -1.92 -0.23
N LEU A 172 -12.65 -2.98 0.56
CA LEU A 172 -13.94 -3.46 1.09
C LEU A 172 -14.20 -3.08 2.56
N SER A 173 -13.27 -2.45 3.24
CA SER A 173 -13.48 -2.01 4.62
C SER A 173 -14.50 -0.89 4.72
N PHE A 174 -15.33 -0.92 5.78
CA PHE A 174 -16.22 0.19 6.13
C PHE A 174 -15.51 1.32 6.88
N ILE A 175 -14.36 1.02 7.50
CA ILE A 175 -13.63 1.95 8.36
C ILE A 175 -12.32 2.43 7.75
N SER A 176 -12.00 2.00 6.53
CA SER A 176 -10.80 2.44 5.81
C SER A 176 -10.86 3.94 5.51
N ASP A 177 -9.73 4.61 5.68
CA ASP A 177 -9.57 6.03 5.36
C ASP A 177 -9.92 6.32 3.90
N THR A 178 -9.63 5.40 2.98
CA THR A 178 -9.97 5.49 1.56
C THR A 178 -11.48 5.45 1.33
N THR A 179 -12.18 4.52 1.99
CA THR A 179 -13.64 4.42 1.95
C THR A 179 -14.28 5.68 2.52
N ILE A 180 -13.81 6.15 3.68
CA ILE A 180 -14.31 7.36 4.34
C ILE A 180 -14.10 8.58 3.43
N ALA A 181 -12.90 8.74 2.87
CA ALA A 181 -12.58 9.83 1.96
C ALA A 181 -13.46 9.83 0.72
N ALA A 182 -13.62 8.67 0.06
CA ALA A 182 -14.43 8.53 -1.14
C ALA A 182 -15.92 8.83 -0.86
N CYS A 183 -16.49 8.24 0.20
CA CYS A 183 -17.90 8.41 0.52
C CYS A 183 -18.25 9.83 0.98
N ASN A 184 -17.41 10.42 1.84
CA ASN A 184 -17.63 11.78 2.32
C ASN A 184 -17.53 12.80 1.18
N GLY A 185 -16.54 12.64 0.30
CA GLY A 185 -16.36 13.55 -0.85
C GLY A 185 -17.52 13.48 -1.85
N GLN A 186 -18.12 12.31 -2.03
CA GLN A 186 -19.26 12.12 -2.94
C GLN A 186 -20.62 12.30 -2.26
N GLY A 187 -20.69 12.33 -0.91
CA GLY A 187 -21.94 12.46 -0.16
C GLY A 187 -22.80 11.19 -0.23
N CYS A 188 -22.20 10.00 -0.21
CA CYS A 188 -22.92 8.73 -0.24
C CYS A 188 -22.71 7.90 1.04
N ALA A 189 -23.63 6.97 1.30
CA ALA A 189 -23.50 6.05 2.42
C ALA A 189 -22.42 4.97 2.14
N MET A 190 -21.58 4.66 3.14
CA MET A 190 -20.55 3.63 3.04
C MET A 190 -21.12 2.25 2.68
N ARG A 191 -22.34 1.95 3.16
CA ARG A 191 -23.04 0.70 2.85
C ARG A 191 -23.31 0.54 1.34
N ASP A 192 -23.66 1.62 0.65
CA ASP A 192 -23.99 1.57 -0.77
C ASP A 192 -22.71 1.45 -1.61
N LYS A 193 -21.64 2.13 -1.20
CA LYS A 193 -20.31 1.94 -1.77
C LYS A 193 -19.84 0.51 -1.59
N PHE A 194 -19.94 -0.06 -0.40
CA PHE A 194 -19.54 -1.45 -0.12
C PHE A 194 -20.25 -2.44 -1.05
N LYS A 195 -21.58 -2.34 -1.18
CA LYS A 195 -22.35 -3.20 -2.09
C LYS A 195 -21.87 -3.12 -3.54
N GLY A 196 -21.54 -1.90 -4.00
CA GLY A 196 -21.03 -1.70 -5.34
C GLY A 196 -19.64 -2.30 -5.53
N ASN A 197 -18.75 -2.05 -4.58
CA ASN A 197 -17.37 -2.57 -4.60
C ASN A 197 -17.30 -4.09 -4.46
N PHE A 198 -18.17 -4.68 -3.66
CA PHE A 198 -18.19 -6.13 -3.43
C PHE A 198 -18.28 -6.91 -4.75
N TRP A 199 -19.16 -6.50 -5.66
CA TRP A 199 -19.33 -7.16 -6.95
C TRP A 199 -18.19 -6.90 -7.95
N ILE A 200 -17.30 -5.95 -7.66
CA ILE A 200 -16.10 -5.68 -8.45
C ILE A 200 -14.89 -6.41 -7.84
N ALA A 201 -14.73 -6.32 -6.53
CA ALA A 201 -13.58 -6.85 -5.80
C ALA A 201 -13.61 -8.38 -5.62
N LEU A 202 -14.79 -8.96 -5.33
CA LEU A 202 -14.91 -10.40 -5.06
C LEU A 202 -14.50 -11.27 -6.26
N PRO A 203 -14.92 -11.01 -7.51
CA PRO A 203 -14.47 -11.80 -8.66
C PRO A 203 -12.96 -11.74 -8.84
N ALA A 204 -12.34 -10.58 -8.63
CA ALA A 204 -10.89 -10.41 -8.68
C ALA A 204 -10.18 -11.22 -7.60
N ALA A 205 -10.72 -11.22 -6.36
CA ALA A 205 -10.15 -11.98 -5.25
C ALA A 205 -10.25 -13.50 -5.47
N ILE A 206 -11.40 -13.99 -5.97
CA ILE A 206 -11.59 -15.40 -6.30
C ILE A 206 -10.61 -15.83 -7.40
N ALA A 207 -10.47 -15.03 -8.46
CA ALA A 207 -9.52 -15.30 -9.53
C ALA A 207 -8.06 -15.26 -9.04
N THR A 208 -7.72 -14.32 -8.14
CA THR A 208 -6.41 -14.26 -7.48
C THR A 208 -6.14 -15.54 -6.68
N LEU A 209 -7.09 -15.96 -5.85
CA LEU A 209 -6.97 -17.18 -5.06
C LEU A 209 -6.79 -18.42 -5.95
N ALA A 210 -7.54 -18.50 -7.05
CA ALA A 210 -7.40 -19.58 -8.02
C ALA A 210 -6.01 -19.60 -8.67
N LEU A 211 -5.47 -18.43 -9.06
CA LEU A 211 -4.12 -18.33 -9.63
C LEU A 211 -3.04 -18.74 -8.61
N ILE A 212 -3.16 -18.27 -7.35
CA ILE A 212 -2.23 -18.67 -6.28
C ILE A 212 -2.25 -20.19 -6.13
N LEU A 213 -3.43 -20.80 -6.03
CA LEU A 213 -3.58 -22.25 -5.88
C LEU A 213 -2.99 -23.00 -7.08
N LEU A 214 -3.22 -22.53 -8.31
CA LEU A 214 -2.64 -23.16 -9.51
C LEU A 214 -1.12 -23.13 -9.50
N LEU A 215 -0.50 -22.05 -8.99
CA LEU A 215 0.95 -21.92 -8.90
C LEU A 215 1.55 -22.76 -7.77
N THR A 216 0.79 -23.01 -6.69
CA THR A 216 1.32 -23.67 -5.49
C THR A 216 0.96 -25.15 -5.39
N MET A 217 -0.08 -25.63 -6.10
CA MET A 217 -0.55 -27.03 -6.00
C MET A 217 0.45 -28.09 -6.53
N GLY A 218 1.36 -27.70 -7.44
CA GLY A 218 2.38 -28.59 -7.99
C GLY A 218 3.65 -28.68 -7.14
N HIS A 219 3.73 -27.98 -6.01
CA HIS A 219 4.88 -28.02 -5.12
C HIS A 219 4.69 -29.13 -4.07
N ASP A 220 5.38 -30.23 -4.26
CA ASP A 220 5.57 -31.27 -3.24
C ASP A 220 6.67 -30.80 -2.28
N THR A 221 6.26 -30.10 -1.23
CA THR A 221 7.15 -29.75 -0.13
C THR A 221 7.15 -30.89 0.88
N ALA A 222 8.34 -31.40 1.20
CA ALA A 222 8.50 -32.33 2.32
C ALA A 222 7.98 -31.66 3.62
N PRO A 223 7.36 -32.42 4.53
CA PRO A 223 6.96 -31.89 5.84
C PRO A 223 8.20 -31.32 6.53
N ILE A 224 8.18 -30.04 6.86
CA ILE A 224 9.26 -29.40 7.60
C ILE A 224 9.00 -29.68 9.07
N ALA A 225 9.75 -30.65 9.61
CA ALA A 225 9.74 -30.95 11.05
C ALA A 225 10.66 -29.96 11.77
N GLU A 226 10.30 -28.69 11.80
CA GLU A 226 11.03 -27.65 12.53
C GLU A 226 10.37 -27.40 13.88
N HIS A 227 11.19 -27.10 14.88
CA HIS A 227 10.72 -26.79 16.24
C HIS A 227 10.21 -25.35 16.27
N TYR A 228 9.01 -25.16 16.81
CA TYR A 228 8.45 -23.84 17.09
C TYR A 228 8.11 -23.68 18.59
N ASP A 229 8.19 -22.46 19.08
CA ASP A 229 7.87 -22.11 20.46
C ASP A 229 6.51 -21.42 20.51
N LEU A 230 5.52 -22.10 21.15
CA LEU A 230 4.16 -21.58 21.27
C LEU A 230 4.10 -20.24 22.02
N LEU A 231 5.02 -19.95 22.94
CA LEU A 231 5.04 -18.66 23.62
C LEU A 231 5.41 -17.53 22.67
N GLN A 232 6.32 -17.78 21.72
CA GLN A 232 6.72 -16.79 20.72
C GLN A 232 5.63 -16.51 19.68
N ILE A 233 4.62 -17.36 19.56
CA ILE A 233 3.47 -17.12 18.67
C ILE A 233 2.51 -16.07 19.26
N ILE A 234 2.43 -15.95 20.59
CA ILE A 234 1.43 -15.12 21.29
C ILE A 234 1.39 -13.67 20.80
N PRO A 235 2.51 -12.93 20.60
CA PRO A 235 2.45 -11.55 20.12
C PRO A 235 1.73 -11.43 18.78
N TYR A 236 2.00 -12.33 17.83
CA TYR A 236 1.32 -12.34 16.54
C TYR A 236 -0.15 -12.73 16.63
N VAL A 237 -0.50 -13.70 17.49
CA VAL A 237 -1.91 -14.07 17.72
C VAL A 237 -2.69 -12.89 18.28
N LEU A 238 -2.15 -12.16 19.27
CA LEU A 238 -2.78 -10.97 19.84
C LEU A 238 -2.95 -9.86 18.79
N VAL A 239 -1.93 -9.63 17.99
CA VAL A 239 -1.95 -8.61 16.93
C VAL A 239 -2.94 -8.99 15.82
N LEU A 240 -2.94 -10.23 15.34
CA LEU A 240 -3.88 -10.69 14.32
C LEU A 240 -5.31 -10.70 14.84
N ALA A 241 -5.53 -11.18 16.07
CA ALA A 241 -6.86 -11.16 16.70
C ALA A 241 -7.39 -9.74 16.89
N GLY A 242 -6.52 -8.81 17.34
CA GLY A 242 -6.84 -7.38 17.45
C GLY A 242 -7.18 -6.77 16.10
N GLY A 243 -6.43 -7.13 15.05
CA GLY A 243 -6.69 -6.72 13.67
C GLY A 243 -8.05 -7.21 13.16
N VAL A 244 -8.34 -8.51 13.33
CA VAL A 244 -9.64 -9.08 12.94
C VAL A 244 -10.80 -8.50 13.76
N ALA A 245 -10.57 -8.12 15.02
CA ALA A 245 -11.56 -7.43 15.85
C ALA A 245 -11.79 -5.97 15.47
N GLY A 246 -11.04 -5.42 14.51
CA GLY A 246 -11.17 -4.03 14.06
C GLY A 246 -10.63 -3.01 15.06
N ILE A 247 -9.69 -3.42 15.93
CA ILE A 247 -9.04 -2.51 16.89
C ILE A 247 -8.10 -1.58 16.11
N ASN A 248 -7.98 -0.35 16.59
CA ASN A 248 -7.08 0.63 15.98
C ASN A 248 -5.65 0.09 15.85
N VAL A 249 -5.03 0.28 14.69
CA VAL A 249 -3.71 -0.25 14.34
C VAL A 249 -2.62 0.11 15.35
N PHE A 250 -2.64 1.33 15.92
CA PHE A 250 -1.67 1.72 16.94
C PHE A 250 -1.81 0.90 18.23
N VAL A 251 -3.05 0.68 18.69
CA VAL A 251 -3.33 -0.12 19.88
C VAL A 251 -2.89 -1.56 19.65
N VAL A 252 -3.16 -2.09 18.45
CA VAL A 252 -2.73 -3.44 18.05
C VAL A 252 -1.21 -3.56 18.06
N LEU A 253 -0.50 -2.63 17.44
CA LEU A 253 0.97 -2.62 17.40
C LEU A 253 1.58 -2.46 18.79
N LEU A 254 1.04 -1.54 19.63
CA LEU A 254 1.49 -1.38 21.01
C LEU A 254 1.27 -2.65 21.83
N THR A 255 0.13 -3.33 21.67
CA THR A 255 -0.14 -4.62 22.32
C THR A 255 0.88 -5.67 21.87
N GLY A 256 1.21 -5.70 20.58
CA GLY A 256 2.25 -6.56 20.02
C GLY A 256 3.63 -6.26 20.60
N ILE A 257 4.01 -4.99 20.67
CA ILE A 257 5.29 -4.55 21.25
C ILE A 257 5.40 -4.96 22.72
N VAL A 258 4.37 -4.67 23.53
CA VAL A 258 4.38 -5.00 24.97
C VAL A 258 4.39 -6.51 25.19
N SER A 259 3.52 -7.26 24.54
CA SER A 259 3.48 -8.73 24.67
C SER A 259 4.76 -9.37 24.12
N GLY A 260 5.28 -8.87 23.00
CA GLY A 260 6.55 -9.31 22.42
C GLY A 260 7.72 -9.07 23.38
N ALA A 261 7.83 -7.86 23.95
CA ALA A 261 8.85 -7.53 24.92
C ALA A 261 8.84 -8.49 26.14
N VAL A 262 7.66 -8.71 26.71
CA VAL A 262 7.50 -9.63 27.84
C VAL A 262 7.94 -11.05 27.47
N ILE A 263 7.49 -11.56 26.33
CA ILE A 263 7.77 -12.94 25.91
C ILE A 263 9.24 -13.12 25.53
N MET A 264 9.84 -12.17 24.78
CA MET A 264 11.25 -12.24 24.41
C MET A 264 12.18 -12.19 25.63
N LEU A 265 11.81 -11.42 26.67
CA LEU A 265 12.53 -11.42 27.94
C LEU A 265 12.35 -12.74 28.70
N LEU A 266 11.14 -13.29 28.76
CA LEU A 266 10.86 -14.55 29.48
C LEU A 266 11.51 -15.77 28.80
N THR A 267 11.58 -15.77 27.46
CA THR A 267 12.23 -16.85 26.69
C THR A 267 13.75 -16.65 26.54
N GLY A 268 14.32 -15.55 27.08
CA GLY A 268 15.75 -15.27 27.01
C GLY A 268 16.27 -14.95 25.60
N GLN A 269 15.38 -14.63 24.65
CA GLN A 269 15.75 -14.27 23.29
C GLN A 269 16.38 -12.87 23.20
N VAL A 270 16.00 -11.97 24.12
CA VAL A 270 16.55 -10.62 24.22
C VAL A 270 16.86 -10.31 25.69
N GLU A 271 18.03 -9.75 25.94
CA GLU A 271 18.37 -9.22 27.25
C GLU A 271 17.63 -7.90 27.54
N ALA A 272 17.30 -7.64 28.81
CA ALA A 272 16.59 -6.42 29.20
C ALA A 272 17.31 -5.13 28.75
N THR A 273 18.65 -5.13 28.76
CA THR A 273 19.49 -4.01 28.31
C THR A 273 19.45 -3.82 26.78
N GLY A 274 19.22 -4.90 26.01
CA GLY A 274 19.16 -4.88 24.55
C GLY A 274 17.77 -4.56 23.98
N LEU A 275 16.70 -4.66 24.80
CA LEU A 275 15.32 -4.54 24.32
C LEU A 275 15.04 -3.22 23.60
N LEU A 276 15.39 -2.09 24.21
CA LEU A 276 15.18 -0.76 23.62
C LEU A 276 16.05 -0.55 22.37
N ALA A 277 17.25 -1.13 22.34
CA ALA A 277 18.12 -1.07 21.18
C ALA A 277 17.51 -1.85 20.00
N SER A 278 16.95 -3.04 20.26
CA SER A 278 16.24 -3.83 19.23
C SER A 278 15.03 -3.10 18.68
N MET A 279 14.22 -2.46 19.54
CA MET A 279 13.12 -1.60 19.12
C MET A 279 13.60 -0.43 18.25
N GLY A 280 14.68 0.23 18.67
CA GLY A 280 15.27 1.36 17.95
C GLY A 280 15.80 0.96 16.57
N ASN A 281 16.46 -0.19 16.48
CA ASN A 281 16.95 -0.72 15.21
C ASN A 281 15.81 -1.04 14.24
N GLY A 282 14.76 -1.71 14.71
CA GLY A 282 13.58 -1.97 13.88
C GLY A 282 12.87 -0.69 13.42
N ALA A 283 12.72 0.31 14.31
CA ALA A 283 12.18 1.62 13.90
C ALA A 283 13.08 2.32 12.88
N ALA A 284 14.41 2.22 13.00
CA ALA A 284 15.36 2.77 12.04
C ALA A 284 15.28 2.11 10.65
N GLY A 285 14.93 0.83 10.57
CA GLY A 285 14.68 0.13 9.30
C GLY A 285 13.55 0.73 8.47
N MET A 286 12.62 1.47 9.11
CA MET A 286 11.55 2.21 8.42
C MET A 286 11.96 3.61 7.94
N PHE A 287 13.26 3.95 7.98
CA PHE A 287 13.76 5.29 7.60
C PHE A 287 13.40 5.66 6.18
N GLU A 288 13.72 4.80 5.20
CA GLU A 288 13.52 5.10 3.77
C GLU A 288 12.03 5.32 3.47
N THR A 289 11.17 4.42 3.95
CA THR A 289 9.71 4.53 3.81
C THR A 289 9.16 5.82 4.41
N SER A 290 9.65 6.19 5.60
CA SER A 290 9.24 7.41 6.29
C SER A 290 9.70 8.67 5.55
N MET A 291 10.94 8.67 5.07
CA MET A 291 11.48 9.80 4.29
C MET A 291 10.76 9.98 2.97
N VAL A 292 10.41 8.90 2.27
CA VAL A 292 9.61 8.98 1.04
C VAL A 292 8.25 9.63 1.32
N ALA A 293 7.55 9.22 2.37
CA ALA A 293 6.25 9.84 2.72
C ALA A 293 6.36 11.36 2.96
N ILE A 294 7.40 11.79 3.67
CA ILE A 294 7.69 13.22 3.94
C ILE A 294 8.00 13.97 2.64
N LEU A 295 8.91 13.45 1.82
CA LEU A 295 9.38 14.13 0.61
C LEU A 295 8.28 14.22 -0.46
N VAL A 296 7.49 13.16 -0.64
CA VAL A 296 6.32 13.17 -1.53
C VAL A 296 5.31 14.23 -1.07
N ALA A 297 4.98 14.28 0.22
CA ALA A 297 4.03 15.26 0.75
C ALA A 297 4.51 16.69 0.53
N ALA A 298 5.80 16.96 0.79
CA ALA A 298 6.43 18.26 0.54
C ALA A 298 6.37 18.67 -0.94
N MET A 299 6.76 17.76 -1.84
CA MET A 299 6.71 17.99 -3.30
C MET A 299 5.28 18.26 -3.78
N CYS A 300 4.31 17.45 -3.34
CA CYS A 300 2.91 17.58 -3.74
C CYS A 300 2.28 18.87 -3.25
N ALA A 301 2.66 19.38 -2.07
CA ALA A 301 2.22 20.67 -1.58
C ALA A 301 2.61 21.81 -2.52
N LEU A 302 3.86 21.83 -3.00
CA LEU A 302 4.33 22.81 -3.99
C LEU A 302 3.57 22.68 -5.32
N ILE A 303 3.45 21.46 -5.85
CA ILE A 303 2.73 21.20 -7.11
C ILE A 303 1.27 21.68 -7.03
N ARG A 304 0.62 21.46 -5.89
CA ARG A 304 -0.76 21.89 -5.63
C ARG A 304 -0.87 23.41 -5.68
N VAL A 305 0.00 24.11 -4.96
CA VAL A 305 -0.01 25.59 -4.92
C VAL A 305 0.29 26.19 -6.29
N TYR A 306 1.14 25.54 -7.09
CA TYR A 306 1.51 26.00 -8.44
C TYR A 306 0.49 25.63 -9.52
N GLY A 307 -0.62 24.95 -9.15
CA GLY A 307 -1.72 24.61 -10.05
C GLY A 307 -1.45 23.41 -10.96
N GLY A 308 -0.49 22.54 -10.62
CA GLY A 308 -0.18 21.34 -11.40
C GLY A 308 -1.34 20.36 -11.42
N PHE A 309 -1.93 20.10 -10.28
CA PHE A 309 -3.08 19.19 -10.18
C PHE A 309 -4.34 19.75 -10.86
N ASP A 310 -4.55 21.08 -10.84
CA ASP A 310 -5.63 21.71 -11.59
C ASP A 310 -5.50 21.52 -13.11
N ALA A 311 -4.27 21.44 -13.63
CA ALA A 311 -4.02 21.17 -15.05
C ALA A 311 -4.36 19.71 -15.40
N LEU A 312 -3.94 18.76 -14.57
CA LEU A 312 -4.23 17.33 -14.75
C LEU A 312 -5.74 17.06 -14.70
N LEU A 313 -6.43 17.62 -13.72
CA LEU A 313 -7.88 17.53 -13.54
C LEU A 313 -8.63 18.01 -14.78
N ARG A 314 -8.24 19.15 -15.36
CA ARG A 314 -8.84 19.67 -16.59
C ARG A 314 -8.57 18.78 -17.81
N PHE A 315 -7.38 18.27 -17.94
CA PHE A 315 -7.02 17.34 -19.01
C PHE A 315 -7.96 16.12 -19.01
N ILE A 316 -8.10 15.46 -17.87
CA ILE A 316 -8.96 14.28 -17.72
C ILE A 316 -10.42 14.59 -18.11
N ARG A 317 -10.98 15.71 -17.60
CA ARG A 317 -12.35 16.13 -17.93
C ARG A 317 -12.54 16.43 -19.42
N THR A 318 -11.51 16.91 -20.10
CA THR A 318 -11.60 17.23 -21.53
C THR A 318 -11.60 15.99 -22.42
N VAL A 319 -10.81 14.97 -22.03
CA VAL A 319 -10.59 13.75 -22.80
C VAL A 319 -11.72 12.72 -22.57
N PHE A 320 -12.13 12.53 -21.31
CA PHE A 320 -13.07 11.47 -20.92
C PHE A 320 -14.49 12.01 -20.76
N ARG A 321 -15.37 11.73 -21.75
CA ARG A 321 -16.74 12.25 -21.82
C ARG A 321 -17.79 11.14 -21.81
N GLY A 322 -19.01 11.48 -21.39
CA GLY A 322 -20.15 10.58 -21.31
C GLY A 322 -20.07 9.56 -20.19
N LYS A 323 -21.15 8.78 -19.98
CA LYS A 323 -21.29 7.93 -18.77
C LYS A 323 -20.17 6.88 -18.61
N LYS A 324 -19.77 6.19 -19.69
CA LYS A 324 -18.68 5.17 -19.61
C LYS A 324 -17.31 5.83 -19.60
N GLY A 325 -17.09 6.81 -20.48
CA GLY A 325 -15.84 7.58 -20.52
C GLY A 325 -15.58 8.32 -19.21
N GLY A 326 -16.61 8.95 -18.62
CA GLY A 326 -16.53 9.61 -17.33
C GLY A 326 -16.12 8.66 -16.20
N GLN A 327 -16.70 7.45 -16.14
CA GLN A 327 -16.29 6.45 -15.15
C GLN A 327 -14.82 6.06 -15.28
N LEU A 328 -14.34 5.79 -16.49
CA LEU A 328 -12.93 5.50 -16.74
C LEU A 328 -12.06 6.71 -16.42
N GLY A 329 -12.48 7.92 -16.81
CA GLY A 329 -11.78 9.16 -16.53
C GLY A 329 -11.60 9.41 -15.03
N MET A 330 -12.63 9.17 -14.21
CA MET A 330 -12.53 9.30 -12.75
C MET A 330 -11.54 8.27 -12.16
N GLY A 331 -11.55 7.03 -12.65
CA GLY A 331 -10.59 6.00 -12.26
C GLY A 331 -9.15 6.39 -12.61
N LEU A 332 -8.92 6.85 -13.84
CA LEU A 332 -7.58 7.30 -14.27
C LEU A 332 -7.16 8.58 -13.57
N LEU A 333 -8.11 9.44 -13.20
CA LEU A 333 -7.84 10.64 -12.42
C LEU A 333 -7.24 10.30 -11.05
N VAL A 334 -7.94 9.44 -10.29
CA VAL A 334 -7.44 9.04 -8.97
C VAL A 334 -6.12 8.26 -9.10
N GLY A 335 -5.96 7.41 -10.11
CA GLY A 335 -4.72 6.71 -10.39
C GLY A 335 -3.55 7.64 -10.69
N ALA A 336 -3.78 8.70 -11.46
CA ALA A 336 -2.76 9.73 -11.71
C ALA A 336 -2.41 10.51 -10.42
N MET A 337 -3.40 10.73 -9.53
CA MET A 337 -3.14 11.31 -8.22
C MET A 337 -2.34 10.34 -7.33
N ASP A 338 -2.60 9.04 -7.36
CA ASP A 338 -1.82 8.01 -6.65
C ASP A 338 -0.36 8.01 -7.11
N ILE A 339 -0.12 8.02 -8.42
CA ILE A 339 1.23 8.12 -8.98
C ILE A 339 1.95 9.39 -8.48
N ALA A 340 1.22 10.49 -8.36
CA ALA A 340 1.79 11.76 -7.92
C ALA A 340 2.04 11.83 -6.41
N THR A 341 1.13 11.25 -5.60
CA THR A 341 1.11 11.44 -4.14
C THR A 341 1.63 10.22 -3.38
N ALA A 342 1.78 9.07 -4.04
CA ALA A 342 2.11 7.78 -3.43
C ALA A 342 1.25 7.45 -2.19
N ASN A 343 0.03 7.99 -2.15
CA ASN A 343 -0.90 7.86 -1.03
C ASN A 343 -2.35 7.85 -1.52
N ASN A 344 -3.03 6.72 -1.36
CA ASN A 344 -4.38 6.49 -1.85
C ASN A 344 -5.44 7.42 -1.22
N THR A 345 -5.39 7.68 0.08
CA THR A 345 -6.34 8.58 0.74
C THR A 345 -6.21 10.01 0.23
N VAL A 346 -4.98 10.51 0.11
CA VAL A 346 -4.70 11.85 -0.43
C VAL A 346 -5.15 11.95 -1.88
N ALA A 347 -4.86 10.94 -2.70
CA ALA A 347 -5.28 10.88 -4.10
C ALA A 347 -6.80 10.96 -4.25
N ILE A 348 -7.56 10.20 -3.44
CA ILE A 348 -9.03 10.23 -3.43
C ILE A 348 -9.55 11.61 -3.01
N VAL A 349 -9.02 12.19 -1.92
CA VAL A 349 -9.44 13.52 -1.44
C VAL A 349 -9.22 14.57 -2.53
N MET A 350 -8.10 14.50 -3.25
CA MET A 350 -7.80 15.45 -4.34
C MET A 350 -8.67 15.24 -5.58
N ALA A 351 -8.99 14.00 -5.93
CA ALA A 351 -9.82 13.67 -7.09
C ALA A 351 -11.32 13.95 -6.85
N ASN A 352 -11.78 13.90 -5.59
CA ASN A 352 -13.19 14.00 -5.23
C ASN A 352 -13.96 15.19 -5.83
N PRO A 353 -13.48 16.45 -5.76
CA PRO A 353 -14.25 17.58 -6.29
C PRO A 353 -14.56 17.45 -7.78
N ILE A 354 -13.57 17.04 -8.57
CA ILE A 354 -13.74 16.88 -10.02
C ILE A 354 -14.56 15.63 -10.36
N ALA A 355 -14.34 14.54 -9.64
CA ALA A 355 -15.14 13.34 -9.83
C ALA A 355 -16.62 13.60 -9.52
N LYS A 356 -16.92 14.45 -8.53
CA LYS A 356 -18.28 14.89 -8.20
C LYS A 356 -18.90 15.70 -9.34
N GLU A 357 -18.20 16.72 -9.85
CA GLU A 357 -18.67 17.49 -11.02
C GLU A 357 -18.91 16.59 -12.25
N MET A 358 -17.99 15.66 -12.55
CA MET A 358 -18.14 14.70 -13.64
C MET A 358 -19.33 13.75 -13.41
N SER A 359 -19.56 13.33 -12.16
CA SER A 359 -20.67 12.44 -11.83
C SER A 359 -22.03 13.10 -12.04
N GLU A 360 -22.15 14.36 -11.66
CA GLU A 360 -23.34 15.18 -11.86
C GLU A 360 -23.57 15.44 -13.36
N GLU A 361 -22.52 15.80 -14.12
CA GLU A 361 -22.58 16.06 -15.56
C GLU A 361 -22.99 14.83 -16.36
N TYR A 362 -22.50 13.62 -15.99
CA TYR A 362 -22.73 12.40 -16.77
C TYR A 362 -23.82 11.47 -16.19
N GLY A 363 -24.52 11.89 -15.16
CA GLY A 363 -25.59 11.12 -14.50
C GLY A 363 -25.06 9.80 -13.91
N ILE A 364 -23.95 9.86 -13.20
CA ILE A 364 -23.35 8.73 -12.46
C ILE A 364 -23.70 8.90 -10.99
N SER A 365 -24.18 7.83 -10.33
CA SER A 365 -24.56 7.93 -8.93
C SER A 365 -23.35 8.20 -8.01
N PRO A 366 -23.51 8.95 -6.90
CA PRO A 366 -22.45 9.24 -5.94
C PRO A 366 -21.79 7.97 -5.38
N SER A 367 -22.56 6.93 -5.09
CA SER A 367 -22.05 5.65 -4.63
C SER A 367 -21.17 4.96 -5.67
N ARG A 368 -21.55 5.02 -6.95
CA ARG A 368 -20.75 4.48 -8.06
C ARG A 368 -19.44 5.25 -8.23
N THR A 369 -19.48 6.57 -8.09
CA THR A 369 -18.29 7.42 -8.15
C THR A 369 -17.34 7.10 -6.99
N ALA A 370 -17.85 6.99 -5.76
CA ALA A 370 -17.05 6.57 -4.61
C ALA A 370 -16.43 5.17 -4.81
N CYS A 371 -17.18 4.20 -5.37
CA CYS A 371 -16.65 2.90 -5.75
C CYS A 371 -15.47 3.01 -6.71
N LEU A 372 -15.59 3.80 -7.76
CA LEU A 372 -14.54 3.94 -8.78
C LEU A 372 -13.28 4.60 -8.20
N LEU A 373 -13.45 5.68 -7.43
CA LEU A 373 -12.31 6.37 -6.80
C LEU A 373 -11.53 5.42 -5.90
N ASP A 374 -12.22 4.71 -5.02
CA ASP A 374 -11.56 3.80 -4.09
C ASP A 374 -10.97 2.57 -4.80
N THR A 375 -11.71 1.96 -5.72
CA THR A 375 -11.23 0.78 -6.45
C THR A 375 -10.00 1.08 -7.31
N PHE A 376 -10.02 2.16 -8.10
CA PHE A 376 -8.87 2.52 -8.93
C PHE A 376 -7.69 3.00 -8.09
N SER A 377 -7.93 3.69 -6.97
CA SER A 377 -6.87 4.01 -6.02
C SER A 377 -6.21 2.75 -5.47
N CYS A 378 -6.98 1.74 -5.06
CA CYS A 378 -6.42 0.45 -4.63
C CYS A 378 -5.63 -0.26 -5.75
N ILE A 379 -6.06 -0.14 -7.02
CA ILE A 379 -5.32 -0.71 -8.15
C ILE A 379 -3.96 -0.02 -8.31
N PHE A 380 -3.95 1.30 -8.46
CA PHE A 380 -2.72 2.04 -8.73
C PHE A 380 -1.76 1.98 -7.54
N GLN A 381 -2.25 2.25 -6.34
CA GLN A 381 -1.44 2.23 -5.12
C GLN A 381 -0.87 0.83 -4.83
N GLY A 382 -1.61 -0.22 -5.14
CA GLY A 382 -1.13 -1.60 -5.01
C GLY A 382 -0.02 -1.97 -5.99
N ILE A 383 0.10 -1.26 -7.13
CA ILE A 383 1.08 -1.55 -8.18
C ILE A 383 2.30 -0.61 -8.12
N ILE A 384 2.12 0.63 -7.66
CA ILE A 384 3.19 1.64 -7.66
C ILE A 384 4.40 1.16 -6.85
N PRO A 385 5.61 1.08 -7.47
CA PRO A 385 6.79 0.50 -6.83
C PRO A 385 7.36 1.34 -5.67
N TYR A 386 6.94 2.59 -5.54
CA TYR A 386 7.30 3.53 -4.47
C TYR A 386 6.10 3.92 -3.60
N GLY A 387 4.98 3.24 -3.74
CA GLY A 387 3.81 3.40 -2.87
C GLY A 387 4.07 2.87 -1.46
N ALA A 388 3.36 3.41 -0.47
CA ALA A 388 3.54 3.05 0.93
C ALA A 388 3.45 1.53 1.17
N GLN A 389 2.53 0.85 0.51
CA GLN A 389 2.33 -0.60 0.64
C GLN A 389 3.54 -1.39 0.16
N MET A 390 4.08 -1.00 -1.01
CA MET A 390 5.27 -1.65 -1.59
C MET A 390 6.51 -1.39 -0.74
N LEU A 391 6.71 -0.14 -0.31
CA LEU A 391 7.88 0.24 0.50
C LEU A 391 7.89 -0.46 1.86
N VAL A 392 6.72 -0.55 2.53
CA VAL A 392 6.61 -1.29 3.80
C VAL A 392 6.92 -2.77 3.61
N ALA A 393 6.42 -3.39 2.54
CA ALA A 393 6.72 -4.79 2.25
C ALA A 393 8.21 -5.02 2.02
N ILE A 394 8.87 -4.14 1.24
CA ILE A 394 10.30 -4.20 0.94
C ILE A 394 11.14 -3.96 2.20
N SER A 395 10.79 -2.93 3.00
CA SER A 395 11.50 -2.62 4.24
C SER A 395 11.42 -3.76 5.24
N ALA A 396 10.23 -4.33 5.45
CA ALA A 396 10.05 -5.50 6.31
C ALA A 396 10.85 -6.72 5.81
N ALA A 397 10.90 -6.93 4.49
CA ALA A 397 11.70 -7.99 3.90
C ALA A 397 13.20 -7.76 4.11
N ALA A 398 13.68 -6.54 3.92
CA ALA A 398 15.09 -6.19 4.13
C ALA A 398 15.53 -6.38 5.59
N GLU A 399 14.69 -5.94 6.55
CA GLU A 399 14.94 -6.15 8.00
C GLU A 399 15.04 -7.63 8.39
N MET A 400 14.24 -8.47 7.75
CA MET A 400 14.25 -9.92 7.97
C MET A 400 15.38 -10.64 7.20
N GLY A 401 16.19 -9.92 6.42
CA GLY A 401 17.28 -10.49 5.62
C GLY A 401 16.86 -11.09 4.28
N PHE A 402 15.68 -10.71 3.76
CA PHE A 402 15.14 -11.13 2.46
C PHE A 402 15.06 -9.94 1.50
N PRO A 403 16.16 -9.48 0.89
CA PRO A 403 16.10 -8.33 -0.01
C PRO A 403 15.23 -8.63 -1.23
N LEU A 404 14.19 -7.81 -1.43
CA LEU A 404 13.24 -7.91 -2.53
C LEU A 404 13.18 -6.62 -3.32
N SER A 405 13.18 -6.71 -4.66
CA SER A 405 12.89 -5.55 -5.49
C SER A 405 11.38 -5.37 -5.69
N ALA A 406 10.92 -4.13 -5.83
CA ALA A 406 9.52 -3.85 -6.16
C ALA A 406 9.07 -4.60 -7.42
N PHE A 407 9.93 -4.72 -8.42
CA PHE A 407 9.62 -5.37 -9.70
C PHE A 407 9.50 -6.88 -9.60
N SER A 408 10.21 -7.53 -8.66
CA SER A 408 10.00 -8.96 -8.39
C SER A 408 8.63 -9.20 -7.79
N ILE A 409 8.19 -8.32 -6.87
CA ILE A 409 6.87 -8.39 -6.24
C ILE A 409 5.76 -8.09 -7.26
N MET A 410 5.95 -7.10 -8.14
CA MET A 410 4.96 -6.69 -9.15
C MET A 410 4.50 -7.86 -10.03
N ARG A 411 5.34 -8.85 -10.30
CA ARG A 411 4.96 -10.04 -11.09
C ARG A 411 3.83 -10.84 -10.44
N TYR A 412 3.69 -10.75 -9.13
CA TYR A 412 2.75 -11.53 -8.32
C TYR A 412 1.63 -10.69 -7.71
N LEU A 413 1.47 -9.45 -8.13
CA LEU A 413 0.36 -8.58 -7.71
C LEU A 413 -0.94 -8.95 -8.46
N PHE A 414 -1.34 -10.21 -8.39
CA PHE A 414 -2.48 -10.71 -9.14
C PHE A 414 -3.77 -9.96 -8.83
N TYR A 415 -4.02 -9.65 -7.54
CA TYR A 415 -5.25 -8.98 -7.16
C TYR A 415 -5.40 -7.58 -7.78
N PRO A 416 -4.45 -6.64 -7.70
CA PRO A 416 -4.58 -5.35 -8.37
C PRO A 416 -4.80 -5.45 -9.88
N TYR A 417 -4.13 -6.36 -10.57
CA TYR A 417 -4.31 -6.55 -12.01
C TYR A 417 -5.70 -7.12 -12.35
N LEU A 418 -6.14 -8.12 -11.60
CA LEU A 418 -7.48 -8.71 -11.79
C LEU A 418 -8.58 -7.75 -11.37
N LEU A 419 -8.33 -6.90 -10.36
CA LEU A 419 -9.24 -5.83 -9.97
C LEU A 419 -9.41 -4.80 -11.09
N LEU A 420 -8.32 -4.45 -11.80
CA LEU A 420 -8.39 -3.59 -12.99
C LEU A 420 -9.29 -4.23 -14.06
N VAL A 421 -9.08 -5.50 -14.38
CA VAL A 421 -9.91 -6.24 -15.36
C VAL A 421 -11.38 -6.25 -14.92
N SER A 422 -11.67 -6.61 -13.66
CA SER A 422 -13.01 -6.62 -13.09
C SER A 422 -13.68 -5.25 -13.15
N SER A 423 -12.93 -4.18 -12.87
CA SER A 423 -13.40 -2.80 -12.93
C SER A 423 -13.76 -2.38 -14.35
N LEU A 424 -12.93 -2.72 -15.33
CA LEU A 424 -13.22 -2.46 -16.75
C LEU A 424 -14.45 -3.23 -17.24
N VAL A 425 -14.60 -4.49 -16.86
CA VAL A 425 -15.81 -5.28 -17.11
C VAL A 425 -17.04 -4.59 -16.51
N ALA A 426 -16.95 -4.13 -15.26
CA ALA A 426 -18.04 -3.43 -14.59
C ALA A 426 -18.39 -2.08 -15.24
N ILE A 427 -17.45 -1.37 -15.84
CA ILE A 427 -17.68 -0.10 -16.56
C ILE A 427 -18.31 -0.34 -17.95
N PHE A 428 -17.79 -1.29 -18.71
CA PHE A 428 -18.10 -1.42 -20.12
C PHE A 428 -19.17 -2.47 -20.45
N LEU A 429 -19.23 -3.57 -19.69
CA LEU A 429 -20.07 -4.73 -20.01
C LEU A 429 -21.31 -4.85 -19.10
N VAL A 430 -21.23 -4.43 -17.84
CA VAL A 430 -22.40 -4.49 -16.95
C VAL A 430 -23.35 -3.34 -17.31
N LYS A 431 -24.52 -3.67 -17.83
CA LYS A 431 -25.60 -2.68 -18.01
C LYS A 431 -26.04 -2.24 -16.60
N GLY A 432 -25.80 -0.98 -16.25
CA GLY A 432 -26.35 -0.42 -15.02
C GLY A 432 -27.85 -0.70 -14.96
N LYS A 433 -28.35 -1.25 -13.85
CA LYS A 433 -29.78 -1.19 -13.57
C LYS A 433 -30.17 0.27 -13.72
N LYS A 434 -31.27 0.54 -14.45
CA LYS A 434 -31.90 1.86 -14.41
C LYS A 434 -32.22 2.12 -12.95
N ASP A 435 -31.49 3.09 -12.35
CA ASP A 435 -31.82 3.65 -11.04
C ASP A 435 -33.15 4.38 -11.11
#